data_cce84e2048df2ca2007d518ea506ba10
#
_entry.id   cce84e2048df2ca2007d518ea506ba10
#
_cell.length_a   1.000
_cell.length_b   1.000
_cell.length_c   1.000
_cell.angle_alpha   90.00
_cell.angle_beta   90.00
_cell.angle_gamma   90.00
#
_symmetry.space_group_name_H-M   'P 1'
#
loop_
_entity.id
_entity.type
_entity.pdbx_description
1 polymer ?
#
loop_
_entity_poly.entity_id
_entity_poly.type
_entity_poly.pdbx_seq_one_letter_code
_entity_poly.pdbx_strand_id
1 'polypeptide(L)'
;MIREVILVEVVTKSDMSTDKSKTFTDTDKAEKYFADCIHEIMSNIEQDEIDNALDDGFWDCKISYPSPLRKDEKSVIIKEISFEED
;
A
#
# COMPACT_ATOMS: atom_id res chain seq x y z
N MET A 1 -15.06 -11.37 -20.86
CA MET A 1 -14.62 -12.10 -19.64
C MET A 1 -14.20 -11.07 -18.59
N ILE A 2 -14.74 -11.18 -17.39
CA ILE A 2 -14.38 -10.29 -16.30
C ILE A 2 -13.15 -10.88 -15.59
N ARG A 3 -12.12 -10.08 -15.45
CA ARG A 3 -10.89 -10.45 -14.76
C ARG A 3 -10.75 -9.64 -13.48
N GLU A 4 -10.50 -10.33 -12.38
CA GLU A 4 -10.27 -9.69 -11.08
C GLU A 4 -8.80 -9.80 -10.72
N VAL A 5 -8.21 -8.68 -10.33
CA VAL A 5 -6.84 -8.62 -9.84
C VAL A 5 -6.80 -7.79 -8.57
N ILE A 6 -5.76 -7.98 -7.79
CA ILE A 6 -5.52 -7.23 -6.57
C ILE A 6 -4.39 -6.24 -6.84
N LEU A 7 -4.66 -4.96 -6.63
CA LEU A 7 -3.70 -3.89 -6.82
C LEU A 7 -3.13 -3.46 -5.46
N VAL A 8 -1.81 -3.40 -5.38
CA VAL A 8 -1.10 -2.83 -4.23
C VAL A 8 -0.32 -1.62 -4.71
N GLU A 9 -0.55 -0.46 -4.08
CA GLU A 9 0.10 0.79 -4.44
C GLU A 9 0.71 1.46 -3.22
N VAL A 10 1.86 2.13 -3.42
CA VAL A 10 2.45 3.04 -2.44
C VAL A 10 2.38 4.46 -3.01
N VAL A 11 1.73 5.36 -2.30
CA VAL A 11 1.48 6.73 -2.74
C VAL A 11 2.09 7.71 -1.76
N THR A 12 2.77 8.73 -2.28
CA THR A 12 3.24 9.89 -1.50
C THR A 12 2.20 11.00 -1.63
N LYS A 13 1.59 11.40 -0.51
CA LYS A 13 0.45 12.31 -0.55
C LYS A 13 0.80 13.77 -0.87
N SER A 14 2.02 14.20 -0.58
CA SER A 14 2.41 15.61 -0.81
C SER A 14 2.30 16.03 -2.27
N ASP A 15 2.62 15.13 -3.19
CA ASP A 15 2.56 15.39 -4.64
C ASP A 15 1.63 14.42 -5.37
N MET A 16 0.93 13.56 -4.64
CA MET A 16 0.02 12.54 -5.17
C MET A 16 0.71 11.58 -6.14
N SER A 17 2.03 11.39 -5.99
CA SER A 17 2.77 10.48 -6.84
C SER A 17 2.63 9.02 -6.35
N THR A 18 2.59 8.09 -7.31
CA THR A 18 2.62 6.66 -7.02
C THR A 18 4.07 6.18 -7.05
N ASP A 19 4.60 5.83 -5.87
CA ASP A 19 5.99 5.35 -5.75
C ASP A 19 6.15 3.93 -6.28
N LYS A 20 5.17 3.07 -5.98
CA LYS A 20 5.13 1.68 -6.40
C LYS A 20 3.71 1.25 -6.72
N SER A 21 3.56 0.38 -7.70
CA SER A 21 2.26 -0.19 -8.06
C SER A 21 2.50 -1.59 -8.63
N LYS A 22 1.76 -2.57 -8.13
CA LYS A 22 1.85 -3.94 -8.62
C LYS A 22 0.50 -4.63 -8.52
N THR A 23 0.18 -5.45 -9.51
CA THR A 23 -1.04 -6.24 -9.54
C THR A 23 -0.74 -7.72 -9.31
N PHE A 24 -1.68 -8.40 -8.68
CA PHE A 24 -1.56 -9.82 -8.35
C PHE A 24 -2.88 -10.54 -8.66
N THR A 25 -2.76 -11.81 -9.02
CA THR A 25 -3.90 -12.71 -9.12
C THR A 25 -4.04 -13.59 -7.87
N ASP A 26 -3.01 -13.67 -7.06
CA ASP A 26 -2.94 -14.47 -5.84
C ASP A 26 -3.05 -13.56 -4.62
N THR A 27 -4.06 -13.78 -3.79
CA THR A 27 -4.32 -12.98 -2.59
C THR A 27 -3.16 -13.03 -1.60
N ASP A 28 -2.59 -14.19 -1.36
CA ASP A 28 -1.49 -14.35 -0.40
C ASP A 28 -0.26 -13.56 -0.82
N LYS A 29 0.05 -13.58 -2.11
CA LYS A 29 1.17 -12.78 -2.65
C LYS A 29 0.91 -11.29 -2.56
N ALA A 30 -0.32 -10.86 -2.82
CA ALA A 30 -0.71 -9.46 -2.71
C ALA A 30 -0.59 -8.97 -1.26
N GLU A 31 -1.09 -9.74 -0.30
CA GLU A 31 -1.01 -9.41 1.12
C GLU A 31 0.43 -9.36 1.61
N LYS A 32 1.27 -10.28 1.16
CA LYS A 32 2.70 -10.28 1.49
C LYS A 32 3.40 -9.04 0.95
N TYR A 33 3.11 -8.67 -0.28
CA TYR A 33 3.68 -7.47 -0.89
C TYR A 33 3.21 -6.21 -0.17
N PHE A 34 1.94 -6.15 0.22
CA PHE A 34 1.40 -5.06 1.03
C PHE A 34 2.17 -4.91 2.34
N ALA A 35 2.38 -6.01 3.06
CA ALA A 35 3.14 -6.01 4.31
C ALA A 35 4.60 -5.60 4.09
N ASP A 36 5.23 -6.08 3.02
CA ASP A 36 6.62 -5.73 2.68
C ASP A 36 6.76 -4.24 2.39
N CYS A 37 5.79 -3.64 1.70
CA CYS A 37 5.77 -2.19 1.44
C CYS A 37 5.68 -1.38 2.73
N ILE A 38 4.85 -1.81 3.67
CA ILE A 38 4.75 -1.17 4.98
C ILE A 38 6.07 -1.28 5.75
N HIS A 39 6.70 -2.46 5.74
CA HIS A 39 7.98 -2.68 6.42
C HIS A 39 9.12 -1.85 5.83
N GLU A 40 9.09 -1.55 4.55
CA GLU A 40 10.07 -0.64 3.93
C GLU A 40 9.95 0.78 4.47
N ILE A 41 8.74 1.20 4.82
CA ILE A 41 8.46 2.55 5.35
C ILE A 41 8.69 2.57 6.86
N MET A 42 8.22 1.55 7.56
CA MET A 42 8.30 1.45 9.03
C MET A 42 8.70 0.03 9.41
N SER A 43 10.00 -0.20 9.62
CA SER A 43 10.56 -1.54 9.84
C SER A 43 10.12 -2.20 11.15
N ASN A 44 9.73 -1.39 12.14
CA ASN A 44 9.35 -1.88 13.48
C ASN A 44 7.84 -1.97 13.71
N ILE A 45 7.06 -1.93 12.65
CA ILE A 45 5.60 -2.07 12.76
C ILE A 45 5.22 -3.47 13.25
N GLU A 46 4.19 -3.53 14.09
CA GLU A 46 3.70 -4.80 14.61
C GLU A 46 2.76 -5.48 13.59
N GLN A 47 2.72 -6.81 13.64
CA GLN A 47 1.89 -7.60 12.73
C GLN A 47 0.41 -7.27 12.90
N ASP A 48 -0.05 -6.97 14.11
CA ASP A 48 -1.45 -6.60 14.37
C ASP A 48 -1.87 -5.35 13.61
N GLU A 49 -0.97 -4.37 13.48
CA GLU A 49 -1.24 -3.16 12.70
C GLU A 49 -1.36 -3.47 11.20
N ILE A 50 -0.53 -4.39 10.71
CA ILE A 50 -0.61 -4.84 9.31
C ILE A 50 -1.92 -5.57 9.07
N ASP A 51 -2.32 -6.46 9.97
CA ASP A 51 -3.57 -7.21 9.85
C ASP A 51 -4.78 -6.27 9.83
N ASN A 52 -4.79 -5.26 10.69
CA ASN A 52 -5.84 -4.24 10.71
C ASN A 52 -5.86 -3.42 9.41
N ALA A 53 -4.69 -3.10 8.88
CA ALA A 53 -4.57 -2.36 7.62
C ALA A 53 -5.08 -3.20 6.44
N LEU A 54 -4.84 -4.51 6.45
CA LEU A 54 -5.39 -5.42 5.44
C LEU A 54 -6.93 -5.43 5.47
N ASP A 55 -7.53 -5.43 6.66
CA ASP A 55 -8.98 -5.36 6.80
C ASP A 55 -9.54 -4.02 6.31
N ASP A 56 -8.85 -2.93 6.55
CA ASP A 56 -9.25 -1.59 6.12
C ASP A 56 -8.96 -1.34 4.62
N GLY A 57 -8.02 -2.06 4.05
CA GLY A 57 -7.60 -1.89 2.66
C GLY A 57 -6.56 -0.79 2.44
N PHE A 58 -6.08 -0.16 3.50
CA PHE A 58 -5.04 0.86 3.41
C PHE A 58 -4.29 1.02 4.74
N TRP A 59 -3.09 1.59 4.63
CA TRP A 59 -2.27 1.98 5.78
C TRP A 59 -1.64 3.33 5.49
N ASP A 60 -1.73 4.25 6.46
CA ASP A 60 -1.18 5.60 6.36
C ASP A 60 -0.07 5.81 7.38
N CYS A 61 0.99 6.50 6.98
CA CYS A 61 2.08 6.88 7.88
C CYS A 61 2.53 8.32 7.62
N LYS A 62 2.70 9.07 8.68
CA LYS A 62 3.30 10.41 8.61
C LYS A 62 4.81 10.28 8.78
N ILE A 63 5.55 10.76 7.80
CA ILE A 63 7.01 10.73 7.80
C ILE A 63 7.52 12.14 8.09
N SER A 64 8.34 12.25 9.14
CA SER A 64 9.04 13.50 9.45
C SER A 64 10.44 13.44 8.84
N TYR A 65 10.75 14.35 7.94
CA TYR A 65 12.09 14.48 7.40
C TYR A 65 12.99 15.30 8.36
N PRO A 66 14.32 15.18 8.25
CA PRO A 66 15.24 15.95 9.11
C PRO A 66 15.04 17.46 9.05
N SER A 67 14.45 17.96 7.96
CA SER A 67 14.08 19.38 7.86
C SER A 67 12.75 19.60 8.59
N PRO A 68 12.66 20.52 9.55
CA PRO A 68 11.43 20.76 10.31
C PRO A 68 10.28 21.31 9.46
N LEU A 69 10.55 21.68 8.21
CA LEU A 69 9.55 22.22 7.30
C LEU A 69 8.93 21.17 6.37
N ARG A 70 9.43 19.92 6.41
CA ARG A 70 8.97 18.87 5.51
C ARG A 70 8.35 17.73 6.31
N LYS A 71 7.03 17.63 6.22
CA LYS A 71 6.28 16.47 6.67
C LYS A 71 5.63 15.85 5.43
N ASP A 72 5.74 14.56 5.30
CA ASP A 72 5.10 13.84 4.22
C ASP A 72 4.25 12.71 4.79
N GLU A 73 3.26 12.31 4.03
CA GLU A 73 2.40 11.20 4.39
C GLU A 73 2.44 10.18 3.26
N LYS A 74 2.76 8.94 3.61
CA LYS A 74 2.73 7.84 2.67
C LYS A 74 1.59 6.90 2.99
N SER A 75 0.93 6.43 1.95
CA SER A 75 -0.15 5.45 2.05
C SER A 75 0.21 4.21 1.28
N VAL A 76 -0.06 3.04 1.85
CA VAL A 76 -0.02 1.76 1.15
C VAL A 76 -1.45 1.29 1.03
N ILE A 77 -1.88 1.02 -0.20
CA ILE A 77 -3.27 0.68 -0.52
C ILE A 77 -3.30 -0.71 -1.14
N ILE A 78 -4.26 -1.52 -0.71
CA ILE A 78 -4.57 -2.80 -1.33
C ILE A 78 -6.06 -2.81 -1.68
N LYS A 79 -6.38 -3.11 -2.94
CA LYS A 79 -7.77 -3.12 -3.40
C LYS A 79 -7.96 -4.13 -4.51
N GLU A 80 -9.18 -4.66 -4.59
CA GLU A 80 -9.57 -5.51 -5.71
C GLU A 80 -10.08 -4.61 -6.85
N ILE A 81 -9.62 -4.88 -8.05
CA ILE A 81 -10.11 -4.22 -9.26
C ILE A 81 -10.59 -5.25 -10.25
N SER A 82 -11.72 -4.94 -10.89
CA SER A 82 -12.30 -5.78 -11.94
C SER A 82 -12.23 -5.03 -13.25
N PHE A 83 -11.87 -5.73 -14.31
CA PHE A 83 -11.92 -5.14 -15.65
C PHE A 83 -12.44 -6.18 -16.63
N GLU A 84 -13.06 -5.68 -17.70
CA GLU A 84 -13.55 -6.53 -18.77
C GLU A 84 -12.46 -6.73 -19.80
N GLU A 85 -12.15 -7.97 -20.09
CA GLU A 85 -11.14 -8.35 -21.07
C GLU A 85 -11.84 -8.88 -22.32
N ASP A 86 -11.58 -8.25 -23.44
CA ASP A 86 -12.12 -8.65 -24.74
C ASP A 86 -11.48 -9.93 -25.27
#